data_9e85bdbc2f4fa00789afb17c616cf315
#
_entry.id   9e85bdbc2f4fa00789afb17c616cf315
#
_cell.length_a   1.000
_cell.length_b   1.000
_cell.length_c   1.000
_cell.angle_alpha   90.00
_cell.angle_beta   90.00
_cell.angle_gamma   90.00
#
_symmetry.space_group_name_H-M   'P 1'
#
loop_
_entity.id
_entity.type
_entity.pdbx_description
1 polymer ?
#
loop_
_entity_poly.entity_id
_entity_poly.type
_entity_poly.pdbx_seq_one_letter_code
_entity_poly.pdbx_strand_id
1 'polypeptide(L)'
;MAYKVFISPSDQTANAYAAGNTNEAVQCGKVGIALQEALERCGFETMLVQYEPMSSKCAKSDAFGADLHVPIHSNAYNGQATGTRVYYGADGSAGHKAAKAILARLGAITPGAPDLCKPYPELYEIRAPKAPTAYIETDFHDNRQVAKWIIDHTKQIGEAICQGICNYFGVQYIAPKSEDKQTEEEDEAMRMQTINDVPDWAKKETQELIDAGALRGSEKGLDLTEDMLRTIIICKRYIESQSK
;
A
#
# COMPACT_ATOMS: atom_id res chain seq x y z
N MET A 1 -26.46 7.76 0.90
CA MET A 1 -25.79 6.47 0.58
C MET A 1 -24.30 6.76 0.42
N ALA A 2 -23.43 5.87 0.83
CA ALA A 2 -22.00 6.00 0.59
C ALA A 2 -21.70 5.78 -0.89
N TYR A 3 -20.72 6.50 -1.43
CA TYR A 3 -20.20 6.21 -2.78
C TYR A 3 -19.41 4.93 -2.78
N LYS A 4 -19.43 4.20 -3.90
CA LYS A 4 -18.78 2.90 -4.09
C LYS A 4 -17.57 3.04 -5.00
N VAL A 5 -16.41 2.66 -4.52
CA VAL A 5 -15.15 2.70 -5.29
C VAL A 5 -14.61 1.29 -5.47
N PHE A 6 -14.46 0.87 -6.74
CA PHE A 6 -13.83 -0.39 -7.07
C PHE A 6 -12.34 -0.16 -7.35
N ILE A 7 -11.48 -0.88 -6.65
CA ILE A 7 -10.01 -0.75 -6.71
C ILE A 7 -9.46 -1.98 -7.42
N SER A 8 -8.75 -1.75 -8.53
CA SER A 8 -8.20 -2.79 -9.40
C SER A 8 -6.67 -2.65 -9.52
N PRO A 9 -5.90 -3.11 -8.52
CA PRO A 9 -4.45 -3.09 -8.64
C PRO A 9 -3.95 -4.01 -9.75
N SER A 10 -2.85 -3.63 -10.39
CA SER A 10 -2.14 -4.45 -11.37
C SER A 10 -1.77 -5.82 -10.80
N ASP A 11 -1.84 -6.84 -11.63
CA ASP A 11 -1.40 -8.21 -11.36
C ASP A 11 -0.17 -8.63 -12.19
N GLN A 12 0.51 -7.67 -12.79
CA GLN A 12 1.66 -7.88 -13.68
C GLN A 12 2.92 -8.24 -12.88
N THR A 13 3.07 -9.52 -12.55
CA THR A 13 4.22 -10.04 -11.77
C THR A 13 5.52 -10.08 -12.58
N ALA A 14 5.45 -10.09 -13.91
CA ALA A 14 6.62 -10.07 -14.79
C ALA A 14 7.27 -8.68 -14.91
N ASN A 15 6.57 -7.61 -14.57
CA ASN A 15 7.07 -6.24 -14.62
C ASN A 15 7.94 -5.94 -13.39
N ALA A 16 9.23 -6.29 -13.49
CA ALA A 16 10.18 -6.07 -12.40
C ALA A 16 10.49 -4.58 -12.23
N TYR A 17 10.56 -4.13 -10.99
CA TYR A 17 11.03 -2.79 -10.66
C TYR A 17 12.56 -2.70 -10.79
N ALA A 18 13.06 -1.54 -11.21
CA ALA A 18 14.49 -1.27 -11.32
C ALA A 18 15.21 -1.18 -9.94
N ALA A 19 14.48 -1.32 -8.85
CA ALA A 19 14.98 -1.35 -7.47
C ALA A 19 14.16 -2.32 -6.59
N GLY A 20 14.72 -2.74 -5.45
CA GLY A 20 14.01 -3.39 -4.35
C GLY A 20 13.64 -4.86 -4.56
N ASN A 21 14.10 -5.52 -5.64
CA ASN A 21 13.77 -6.92 -5.95
C ASN A 21 12.27 -7.24 -5.81
N THR A 22 11.45 -6.42 -6.44
CA THR A 22 9.98 -6.46 -6.41
C THR A 22 9.41 -6.25 -7.81
N ASN A 23 8.09 -6.26 -7.94
CA ASN A 23 7.41 -6.10 -9.22
C ASN A 23 6.16 -5.20 -9.09
N GLU A 24 5.55 -4.90 -10.23
CA GLU A 24 4.38 -4.03 -10.32
C GLU A 24 3.20 -4.56 -9.50
N ALA A 25 2.88 -5.85 -9.60
CA ALA A 25 1.76 -6.44 -8.88
C ALA A 25 1.89 -6.25 -7.35
N VAL A 26 3.08 -6.48 -6.80
CA VAL A 26 3.34 -6.33 -5.37
C VAL A 26 3.16 -4.87 -4.91
N GLN A 27 3.72 -3.91 -5.65
CA GLN A 27 3.69 -2.51 -5.22
C GLN A 27 2.32 -1.87 -5.46
N CYS A 28 1.67 -2.16 -6.59
CA CYS A 28 0.31 -1.71 -6.85
C CYS A 28 -0.71 -2.31 -5.88
N GLY A 29 -0.50 -3.57 -5.45
CA GLY A 29 -1.29 -4.20 -4.39
C GLY A 29 -1.20 -3.46 -3.06
N LYS A 30 0.02 -3.07 -2.64
CA LYS A 30 0.22 -2.26 -1.42
C LYS A 30 -0.45 -0.89 -1.51
N VAL A 31 -0.34 -0.22 -2.67
CA VAL A 31 -1.04 1.06 -2.91
C VAL A 31 -2.55 0.85 -2.85
N GLY A 32 -3.06 -0.23 -3.44
CA GLY A 32 -4.49 -0.57 -3.43
C GLY A 32 -5.02 -0.76 -2.01
N ILE A 33 -4.29 -1.49 -1.15
CA ILE A 33 -4.65 -1.68 0.26
C ILE A 33 -4.67 -0.34 1.00
N ALA A 34 -3.63 0.47 0.85
CA ALA A 34 -3.56 1.78 1.48
C ALA A 34 -4.68 2.72 1.01
N LEU A 35 -5.04 2.67 -0.29
CA LEU A 35 -6.18 3.41 -0.83
C LEU A 35 -7.49 2.92 -0.24
N GLN A 36 -7.69 1.60 -0.11
CA GLN A 36 -8.89 1.02 0.49
C GLN A 36 -9.09 1.52 1.91
N GLU A 37 -8.08 1.40 2.76
CA GLU A 37 -8.10 1.87 4.15
C GLU A 37 -8.44 3.37 4.25
N ALA A 38 -7.83 4.18 3.37
CA ALA A 38 -8.07 5.62 3.32
C ALA A 38 -9.50 5.97 2.91
N LEU A 39 -10.04 5.29 1.89
CA LEU A 39 -11.41 5.50 1.41
C LEU A 39 -12.45 5.06 2.45
N GLU A 40 -12.28 3.91 3.07
CA GLU A 40 -13.18 3.41 4.13
C GLU A 40 -13.20 4.36 5.33
N ARG A 41 -12.04 4.89 5.71
CA ARG A 41 -11.93 5.94 6.74
C ARG A 41 -12.71 7.22 6.36
N CYS A 42 -12.77 7.55 5.07
CA CYS A 42 -13.54 8.68 4.55
C CYS A 42 -15.03 8.35 4.29
N GLY A 43 -15.50 7.14 4.62
CA GLY A 43 -16.91 6.76 4.53
C GLY A 43 -17.34 6.22 3.16
N PHE A 44 -16.41 5.82 2.29
CA PHE A 44 -16.72 5.11 1.05
C PHE A 44 -16.96 3.62 1.32
N GLU A 45 -17.81 2.99 0.49
CA GLU A 45 -17.83 1.54 0.33
C GLU A 45 -16.77 1.14 -0.70
N THR A 46 -15.97 0.12 -0.42
CA THR A 46 -14.89 -0.30 -1.31
C THR A 46 -14.94 -1.77 -1.66
N MET A 47 -14.45 -2.11 -2.85
CA MET A 47 -14.12 -3.47 -3.23
C MET A 47 -12.77 -3.47 -3.93
N LEU A 48 -11.79 -4.20 -3.37
CA LEU A 48 -10.48 -4.40 -3.96
C LEU A 48 -10.38 -5.79 -4.54
N VAL A 49 -9.99 -5.88 -5.83
CA VAL A 49 -9.79 -7.17 -6.52
C VAL A 49 -8.48 -7.14 -7.28
N GLN A 50 -7.59 -8.08 -6.95
CA GLN A 50 -6.31 -8.30 -7.62
C GLN A 50 -6.15 -9.79 -7.98
N TYR A 51 -5.23 -10.11 -8.89
CA TYR A 51 -4.92 -11.47 -9.36
C TYR A 51 -6.11 -12.20 -10.02
N GLU A 52 -6.97 -11.44 -10.69
CA GLU A 52 -8.04 -11.97 -11.51
C GLU A 52 -7.96 -11.42 -12.94
N PRO A 53 -8.51 -12.13 -13.95
CA PRO A 53 -8.61 -11.59 -15.31
C PRO A 53 -9.30 -10.23 -15.33
N MET A 54 -8.82 -9.29 -16.15
CA MET A 54 -9.41 -7.94 -16.29
C MET A 54 -10.92 -7.96 -16.57
N SER A 55 -11.41 -8.95 -17.35
CA SER A 55 -12.84 -9.12 -17.59
C SER A 55 -13.62 -9.46 -16.31
N SER A 56 -13.05 -10.26 -15.42
CA SER A 56 -13.63 -10.59 -14.13
C SER A 56 -13.67 -9.36 -13.22
N LYS A 57 -12.58 -8.60 -13.15
CA LYS A 57 -12.51 -7.35 -12.38
C LYS A 57 -13.58 -6.35 -12.84
N CYS A 58 -13.71 -6.14 -14.16
CA CYS A 58 -14.75 -5.26 -14.72
C CYS A 58 -16.17 -5.74 -14.40
N ALA A 59 -16.44 -7.06 -14.54
CA ALA A 59 -17.74 -7.62 -14.21
C ALA A 59 -18.08 -7.50 -12.70
N LYS A 60 -17.09 -7.66 -11.82
CA LYS A 60 -17.24 -7.45 -10.38
C LYS A 60 -17.48 -5.99 -10.04
N SER A 61 -16.81 -5.06 -10.69
CA SER A 61 -17.05 -3.61 -10.58
C SER A 61 -18.51 -3.27 -10.92
N ASP A 62 -19.02 -3.82 -12.03
CA ASP A 62 -20.41 -3.64 -12.45
C ASP A 62 -21.40 -4.26 -11.46
N ALA A 63 -21.13 -5.47 -10.98
CA ALA A 63 -21.98 -6.16 -10.00
C ALA A 63 -21.97 -5.46 -8.62
N PHE A 64 -20.85 -4.89 -8.23
CA PHE A 64 -20.73 -4.08 -7.02
C PHE A 64 -21.52 -2.76 -7.13
N GLY A 65 -21.78 -2.31 -8.36
CA GLY A 65 -22.42 -1.02 -8.63
C GLY A 65 -21.48 0.14 -8.30
N ALA A 66 -20.23 0.04 -8.74
CA ALA A 66 -19.22 1.06 -8.49
C ALA A 66 -19.64 2.42 -9.07
N ASP A 67 -19.42 3.49 -8.31
CA ASP A 67 -19.52 4.89 -8.77
C ASP A 67 -18.23 5.37 -9.42
N LEU A 68 -17.10 4.70 -9.12
CA LEU A 68 -15.78 4.91 -9.74
C LEU A 68 -15.00 3.60 -9.78
N HIS A 69 -14.40 3.31 -10.95
CA HIS A 69 -13.46 2.19 -11.14
C HIS A 69 -12.03 2.74 -11.21
N VAL A 70 -11.11 2.21 -10.38
CA VAL A 70 -9.76 2.74 -10.19
C VAL A 70 -8.72 1.65 -10.42
N PRO A 71 -8.27 1.44 -11.65
CA PRO A 71 -7.08 0.63 -11.93
C PRO A 71 -5.83 1.34 -11.44
N ILE A 72 -4.93 0.59 -10.76
CA ILE A 72 -3.67 1.11 -10.23
C ILE A 72 -2.52 0.33 -10.85
N HIS A 73 -1.70 1.03 -11.60
CA HIS A 73 -0.53 0.55 -12.31
C HIS A 73 0.70 1.41 -12.03
N SER A 74 1.85 0.97 -12.51
CA SER A 74 3.05 1.76 -12.65
C SER A 74 3.67 1.52 -14.02
N ASN A 75 4.10 2.58 -14.67
CA ASN A 75 4.53 2.61 -16.07
C ASN A 75 5.98 2.11 -16.25
N ALA A 76 6.32 1.81 -17.50
CA ALA A 76 7.70 1.56 -17.94
C ALA A 76 7.91 2.16 -19.33
N TYR A 77 9.12 2.62 -19.64
CA TYR A 77 9.46 3.12 -20.97
C TYR A 77 10.92 2.92 -21.34
N ASN A 78 11.85 3.74 -20.85
CA ASN A 78 13.26 3.75 -21.26
C ASN A 78 14.23 3.83 -20.08
N GLY A 79 13.79 3.56 -18.88
CA GLY A 79 14.60 3.63 -17.64
C GLY A 79 14.91 5.05 -17.17
N GLN A 80 14.46 6.09 -17.87
CA GLN A 80 14.71 7.50 -17.56
C GLN A 80 13.42 8.34 -17.45
N ALA A 81 12.33 7.85 -18.03
CA ALA A 81 11.05 8.53 -17.98
C ALA A 81 10.55 8.67 -16.53
N THR A 82 9.79 9.73 -16.27
CA THR A 82 9.19 10.05 -14.97
C THR A 82 7.83 10.71 -15.14
N GLY A 83 7.11 10.91 -14.04
CA GLY A 83 5.85 11.63 -13.94
C GLY A 83 4.62 10.73 -13.98
N THR A 84 3.61 11.12 -13.24
CA THR A 84 2.33 10.43 -13.12
C THR A 84 1.51 10.51 -14.41
N ARG A 85 0.80 9.43 -14.74
CA ARG A 85 -0.17 9.42 -15.82
C ARG A 85 -1.53 9.00 -15.26
N VAL A 86 -2.59 9.72 -15.61
CA VAL A 86 -3.96 9.26 -15.31
C VAL A 86 -4.77 9.30 -16.59
N TYR A 87 -5.27 8.13 -16.99
CA TYR A 87 -6.02 7.92 -18.21
C TYR A 87 -7.52 7.80 -17.95
N TYR A 88 -8.34 8.17 -18.94
CA TYR A 88 -9.79 8.15 -18.90
C TYR A 88 -10.38 7.91 -20.29
N GLY A 89 -11.71 7.70 -20.39
CA GLY A 89 -12.35 7.37 -21.67
C GLY A 89 -12.47 8.54 -22.63
N ALA A 90 -13.13 9.62 -22.22
CA ALA A 90 -13.41 10.76 -23.09
C ALA A 90 -13.33 12.08 -22.33
N ASP A 91 -12.96 13.15 -23.04
CA ASP A 91 -12.90 14.50 -22.51
C ASP A 91 -14.28 14.98 -22.00
N GLY A 92 -14.27 15.67 -20.85
CA GLY A 92 -15.47 16.17 -20.22
C GLY A 92 -16.28 15.14 -19.45
N SER A 93 -15.95 13.83 -19.59
CA SER A 93 -16.64 12.74 -18.89
C SER A 93 -16.43 12.78 -17.38
N ALA A 94 -17.21 11.98 -16.65
CA ALA A 94 -17.02 11.75 -15.22
C ALA A 94 -15.63 11.17 -14.90
N GLY A 95 -15.14 10.21 -15.73
CA GLY A 95 -13.80 9.67 -15.61
C GLY A 95 -12.71 10.73 -15.81
N HIS A 96 -12.88 11.68 -16.76
CA HIS A 96 -11.95 12.81 -16.92
C HIS A 96 -11.89 13.71 -15.66
N LYS A 97 -13.05 14.00 -15.07
CA LYS A 97 -13.10 14.82 -13.84
C LYS A 97 -12.41 14.12 -12.68
N ALA A 98 -12.66 12.82 -12.50
CA ALA A 98 -12.01 12.00 -11.48
C ALA A 98 -10.49 11.92 -11.72
N ALA A 99 -10.06 11.66 -12.95
CA ALA A 99 -8.65 11.59 -13.33
C ALA A 99 -7.90 12.89 -13.02
N LYS A 100 -8.49 14.04 -13.34
CA LYS A 100 -7.91 15.35 -13.00
C LYS A 100 -7.77 15.58 -11.50
N ALA A 101 -8.81 15.23 -10.74
CA ALA A 101 -8.79 15.39 -9.29
C ALA A 101 -7.73 14.49 -8.62
N ILE A 102 -7.59 13.25 -9.10
CA ILE A 102 -6.56 12.32 -8.62
C ILE A 102 -5.18 12.83 -9.00
N LEU A 103 -4.95 13.19 -10.28
CA LEU A 103 -3.65 13.70 -10.72
C LEU A 103 -3.19 14.93 -9.96
N ALA A 104 -4.10 15.85 -9.64
CA ALA A 104 -3.78 17.06 -8.87
C ALA A 104 -3.23 16.78 -7.47
N ARG A 105 -3.55 15.62 -6.88
CA ARG A 105 -3.04 15.20 -5.59
C ARG A 105 -1.82 14.28 -5.70
N LEU A 106 -1.90 13.29 -6.57
CA LEU A 106 -0.84 12.31 -6.74
C LEU A 106 0.40 12.92 -7.39
N GLY A 107 0.25 13.70 -8.48
CA GLY A 107 1.36 14.37 -9.16
C GLY A 107 2.08 15.38 -8.28
N ALA A 108 1.40 15.94 -7.27
CA ALA A 108 2.03 16.87 -6.32
C ALA A 108 3.05 16.20 -5.38
N ILE A 109 3.01 14.88 -5.23
CA ILE A 109 3.92 14.14 -4.34
C ILE A 109 4.90 13.25 -5.11
N THR A 110 4.61 12.86 -6.36
CA THR A 110 5.53 12.04 -7.16
C THR A 110 6.76 12.84 -7.59
N PRO A 111 7.94 12.20 -7.65
CA PRO A 111 9.21 12.93 -7.88
C PRO A 111 9.40 13.36 -9.33
N GLY A 112 8.54 12.92 -10.25
CA GLY A 112 8.74 13.05 -11.69
C GLY A 112 7.91 14.17 -12.34
N ALA A 113 8.25 14.45 -13.59
CA ALA A 113 7.54 15.37 -14.46
C ALA A 113 7.86 15.02 -15.94
N PRO A 114 7.00 15.38 -16.90
CA PRO A 114 5.69 16.02 -16.74
C PRO A 114 4.60 15.01 -16.34
N ASP A 115 3.64 15.47 -15.56
CA ASP A 115 2.41 14.72 -15.29
C ASP A 115 1.41 14.87 -16.43
N LEU A 116 0.67 13.82 -16.75
CA LEU A 116 -0.27 13.84 -17.86
C LEU A 116 -1.63 13.26 -17.47
N CYS A 117 -2.69 13.99 -17.84
CA CYS A 117 -4.06 13.53 -17.79
C CYS A 117 -4.60 13.54 -19.25
N LYS A 118 -4.88 12.36 -19.82
CA LYS A 118 -5.29 12.27 -21.23
C LYS A 118 -6.26 11.13 -21.49
N PRO A 119 -7.09 11.21 -22.56
CA PRO A 119 -7.94 10.10 -22.96
C PRO A 119 -7.10 8.91 -23.45
N TYR A 120 -7.53 7.70 -23.10
CA TYR A 120 -6.99 6.45 -23.59
C TYR A 120 -8.09 5.36 -23.61
N PRO A 121 -9.12 5.53 -24.45
CA PRO A 121 -10.29 4.62 -24.47
C PRO A 121 -9.98 3.21 -24.95
N GLU A 122 -8.78 2.95 -25.50
CA GLU A 122 -8.37 1.62 -25.95
C GLU A 122 -8.07 0.68 -24.78
N LEU A 123 -7.73 1.19 -23.60
CA LEU A 123 -7.50 0.36 -22.41
C LEU A 123 -8.79 -0.37 -22.01
N TYR A 124 -8.66 -1.68 -21.78
CA TYR A 124 -9.82 -2.52 -21.48
C TYR A 124 -10.55 -2.07 -20.22
N GLU A 125 -9.84 -1.81 -19.14
CA GLU A 125 -10.43 -1.37 -17.86
C GLU A 125 -10.95 0.09 -17.89
N ILE A 126 -10.75 0.82 -19.00
CA ILE A 126 -11.40 2.13 -19.21
C ILE A 126 -12.74 1.98 -19.93
N ARG A 127 -12.81 1.09 -20.92
CA ARG A 127 -13.99 0.96 -21.79
C ARG A 127 -14.99 -0.11 -21.36
N ALA A 128 -14.57 -1.09 -20.58
CA ALA A 128 -15.41 -2.24 -20.23
C ALA A 128 -16.31 -2.00 -19.00
N PRO A 129 -15.87 -1.35 -17.90
CA PRO A 129 -16.73 -1.06 -16.77
C PRO A 129 -17.85 -0.07 -17.13
N LYS A 130 -19.02 -0.22 -16.50
CA LYS A 130 -20.12 0.78 -16.55
C LYS A 130 -19.75 2.03 -15.78
N ALA A 131 -19.00 1.87 -14.68
CA ALA A 131 -18.53 2.98 -13.87
C ALA A 131 -17.55 3.88 -14.65
N PRO A 132 -17.55 5.19 -14.39
CA PRO A 132 -16.46 6.06 -14.81
C PRO A 132 -15.13 5.48 -14.34
N THR A 133 -14.10 5.52 -15.18
CA THR A 133 -12.78 5.01 -14.85
C THR A 133 -11.74 6.11 -14.81
N ALA A 134 -10.91 6.12 -13.79
CA ALA A 134 -9.65 6.84 -13.70
C ALA A 134 -8.51 5.82 -13.56
N TYR A 135 -7.83 5.55 -14.66
CA TYR A 135 -6.74 4.57 -14.73
C TYR A 135 -5.42 5.24 -14.39
N ILE A 136 -4.76 4.78 -13.35
CA ILE A 136 -3.59 5.42 -12.76
C ILE A 136 -2.33 4.66 -13.14
N GLU A 137 -1.37 5.37 -13.70
CA GLU A 137 0.04 5.00 -13.78
C GLU A 137 0.79 5.88 -12.79
N THR A 138 1.13 5.33 -11.64
CA THR A 138 1.68 6.10 -10.51
C THR A 138 2.91 6.90 -10.91
N ASP A 139 3.87 6.26 -11.54
CA ASP A 139 5.09 6.81 -12.15
C ASP A 139 5.82 5.64 -12.83
N PHE A 140 7.07 5.80 -13.26
CA PHE A 140 7.81 4.81 -14.05
C PHE A 140 8.69 3.89 -13.19
N HIS A 141 8.29 2.63 -13.04
CA HIS A 141 8.99 1.64 -12.21
C HIS A 141 10.31 1.11 -12.81
N ASP A 142 10.55 1.34 -14.12
CA ASP A 142 11.82 1.03 -14.77
C ASP A 142 12.90 2.11 -14.55
N ASN A 143 12.54 3.27 -14.02
CA ASN A 143 13.47 4.26 -13.50
C ASN A 143 13.85 3.92 -12.06
N ARG A 144 15.14 3.69 -11.78
CA ARG A 144 15.62 3.21 -10.49
C ARG A 144 15.28 4.13 -9.30
N GLN A 145 15.37 5.45 -9.49
CA GLN A 145 15.06 6.40 -8.43
C GLN A 145 13.56 6.44 -8.14
N VAL A 146 12.75 6.45 -9.19
CA VAL A 146 11.30 6.41 -9.11
C VAL A 146 10.81 5.09 -8.49
N ALA A 147 11.35 3.96 -8.95
CA ALA A 147 11.04 2.64 -8.37
C ALA A 147 11.27 2.60 -6.86
N LYS A 148 12.43 3.11 -6.41
CA LYS A 148 12.71 3.21 -4.97
C LYS A 148 11.70 4.12 -4.26
N TRP A 149 11.38 5.26 -4.85
CA TRP A 149 10.41 6.18 -4.27
C TRP A 149 9.03 5.53 -4.13
N ILE A 150 8.51 4.84 -5.17
CA ILE A 150 7.22 4.14 -5.10
C ILE A 150 7.22 3.13 -3.96
N ILE A 151 8.30 2.32 -3.85
CA ILE A 151 8.43 1.29 -2.79
C ILE A 151 8.32 1.91 -1.40
N ASP A 152 9.00 3.04 -1.19
CA ASP A 152 9.08 3.71 0.11
C ASP A 152 7.80 4.52 0.45
N HIS A 153 6.91 4.79 -0.55
CA HIS A 153 5.78 5.72 -0.39
C HIS A 153 4.40 5.14 -0.73
N THR A 154 4.25 3.81 -0.72
CA THR A 154 2.96 3.16 -1.09
C THR A 154 1.76 3.67 -0.27
N LYS A 155 1.94 3.94 1.03
CA LYS A 155 0.89 4.52 1.89
C LYS A 155 0.55 5.95 1.45
N GLN A 156 1.54 6.81 1.24
CA GLN A 156 1.34 8.20 0.82
C GLN A 156 0.68 8.29 -0.56
N ILE A 157 1.01 7.37 -1.47
CA ILE A 157 0.40 7.25 -2.79
C ILE A 157 -1.09 6.92 -2.64
N GLY A 158 -1.46 5.92 -1.82
CA GLY A 158 -2.84 5.58 -1.53
C GLY A 158 -3.63 6.74 -0.94
N GLU A 159 -3.05 7.47 0.01
CA GLU A 159 -3.64 8.68 0.61
C GLU A 159 -3.84 9.81 -0.41
N ALA A 160 -2.88 10.07 -1.28
CA ALA A 160 -3.01 11.09 -2.31
C ALA A 160 -4.11 10.76 -3.33
N ILE A 161 -4.23 9.50 -3.72
CA ILE A 161 -5.32 9.02 -4.60
C ILE A 161 -6.66 9.20 -3.88
N CYS A 162 -6.76 8.82 -2.59
CA CYS A 162 -7.97 9.03 -1.78
C CYS A 162 -8.36 10.50 -1.71
N GLN A 163 -7.43 11.42 -1.46
CA GLN A 163 -7.70 12.86 -1.47
C GLN A 163 -8.28 13.33 -2.81
N GLY A 164 -7.74 12.84 -3.92
CA GLY A 164 -8.26 13.12 -5.26
C GLY A 164 -9.70 12.62 -5.44
N ILE A 165 -9.99 11.39 -4.99
CA ILE A 165 -11.33 10.80 -5.03
C ILE A 165 -12.31 11.57 -4.13
N CYS A 166 -11.89 11.92 -2.91
CA CYS A 166 -12.68 12.77 -2.02
C CYS A 166 -13.04 14.11 -2.68
N ASN A 167 -12.07 14.76 -3.32
CA ASN A 167 -12.30 16.02 -4.05
C ASN A 167 -13.29 15.83 -5.22
N TYR A 168 -13.19 14.73 -5.94
CA TYR A 168 -14.09 14.42 -7.05
C TYR A 168 -15.53 14.26 -6.61
N PHE A 169 -15.78 13.55 -5.52
CA PHE A 169 -17.12 13.30 -4.97
C PHE A 169 -17.63 14.39 -4.04
N GLY A 170 -16.79 15.37 -3.67
CA GLY A 170 -17.14 16.39 -2.67
C GLY A 170 -17.26 15.82 -1.25
N VAL A 171 -16.57 14.72 -0.95
CA VAL A 171 -16.49 14.10 0.37
C VAL A 171 -15.33 14.71 1.14
N GLN A 172 -15.51 14.93 2.44
CA GLN A 172 -14.42 15.42 3.29
C GLN A 172 -13.35 14.35 3.44
N TYR A 173 -12.10 14.68 3.12
CA TYR A 173 -10.98 13.81 3.41
C TYR A 173 -10.69 13.78 4.91
N ILE A 174 -10.57 12.59 5.47
CA ILE A 174 -10.17 12.34 6.85
C ILE A 174 -8.73 11.82 6.79
N ALA A 175 -7.78 12.58 7.34
CA ALA A 175 -6.39 12.14 7.42
C ALA A 175 -6.25 10.89 8.29
N PRO A 176 -5.24 10.03 8.04
CA PRO A 176 -4.90 8.99 9.01
C PRO A 176 -4.65 9.66 10.36
N LYS A 177 -5.05 9.00 11.45
CA LYS A 177 -4.56 9.44 12.76
C LYS A 177 -3.04 9.42 12.66
N SER A 178 -2.38 10.53 13.03
CA SER A 178 -0.94 10.51 13.17
C SER A 178 -0.61 9.30 14.03
N GLU A 179 0.28 8.44 13.56
CA GLU A 179 0.98 7.52 14.45
C GLU A 179 1.78 8.49 15.32
N ASP A 180 1.15 8.99 16.36
CA ASP A 180 1.75 9.92 17.28
C ASP A 180 2.99 9.25 17.89
N LYS A 181 3.98 10.05 18.23
CA LYS A 181 5.11 9.64 19.08
C LYS A 181 4.68 8.90 20.34
N GLN A 182 3.38 8.89 20.68
CA GLN A 182 2.78 8.06 21.73
C GLN A 182 2.93 6.55 21.48
N THR A 183 2.88 6.07 20.23
CA THR A 183 3.13 4.64 19.96
C THR A 183 4.60 4.28 20.13
N GLU A 184 5.53 5.16 19.83
CA GLU A 184 6.95 4.92 20.11
C GLU A 184 7.23 4.99 21.63
N GLU A 185 6.61 5.92 22.36
CA GLU A 185 6.75 6.02 23.82
C GLU A 185 5.97 4.90 24.55
N GLU A 186 4.80 4.49 24.07
CA GLU A 186 4.05 3.35 24.63
C GLU A 186 4.73 2.02 24.30
N ASP A 187 5.30 1.85 23.10
CA ASP A 187 6.08 0.68 22.70
C ASP A 187 7.43 0.62 23.45
N GLU A 188 8.09 1.75 23.70
CA GLU A 188 9.27 1.82 24.58
C GLU A 188 8.91 1.53 26.04
N ALA A 189 7.77 2.01 26.52
CA ALA A 189 7.30 1.74 27.89
C ALA A 189 6.86 0.28 28.14
N MET A 190 6.46 -0.43 27.08
CA MET A 190 6.08 -1.85 27.12
C MET A 190 7.24 -2.81 26.81
N ARG A 191 8.46 -2.30 26.56
CA ARG A 191 9.63 -3.14 26.27
C ARG A 191 10.24 -3.68 27.57
N MET A 192 10.53 -4.95 27.57
CA MET A 192 11.26 -5.64 28.63
C MET A 192 12.75 -5.28 28.55
N GLN A 193 13.25 -4.56 29.52
CA GLN A 193 14.65 -4.12 29.55
C GLN A 193 15.54 -5.05 30.35
N THR A 194 14.96 -5.78 31.29
CA THR A 194 15.69 -6.72 32.14
C THR A 194 15.01 -8.09 32.18
N ILE A 195 15.69 -9.10 32.66
CA ILE A 195 15.12 -10.44 32.89
C ILE A 195 13.95 -10.41 33.88
N ASN A 196 13.89 -9.40 34.76
CA ASN A 196 12.80 -9.26 35.70
C ASN A 196 11.48 -8.83 35.05
N ASP A 197 11.55 -8.13 33.91
CA ASP A 197 10.40 -7.67 33.13
C ASP A 197 9.82 -8.81 32.28
N VAL A 198 10.59 -9.89 32.09
CA VAL A 198 10.17 -11.05 31.30
C VAL A 198 9.11 -11.84 32.06
N PRO A 199 7.95 -12.17 31.44
CA PRO A 199 6.92 -13.01 32.04
C PRO A 199 7.44 -14.38 32.47
N ASP A 200 6.89 -14.92 33.56
CA ASP A 200 7.35 -16.18 34.16
C ASP A 200 7.34 -17.36 33.16
N TRP A 201 6.41 -17.37 32.19
CA TRP A 201 6.32 -18.42 31.17
C TRP A 201 7.52 -18.49 30.22
N ALA A 202 8.29 -17.40 30.09
CA ALA A 202 9.44 -17.30 29.16
C ALA A 202 10.77 -17.07 29.92
N LYS A 203 10.73 -16.78 31.21
CA LYS A 203 11.87 -16.31 32.00
C LYS A 203 13.05 -17.28 31.95
N LYS A 204 12.77 -18.57 32.07
CA LYS A 204 13.82 -19.63 32.05
C LYS A 204 14.54 -19.68 30.70
N GLU A 205 13.79 -19.82 29.61
CA GLU A 205 14.38 -19.92 28.27
C GLU A 205 15.07 -18.62 27.84
N THR A 206 14.56 -17.47 28.26
CA THR A 206 15.22 -16.17 28.01
C THR A 206 16.55 -16.10 28.74
N GLN A 207 16.63 -16.51 30.00
CA GLN A 207 17.88 -16.56 30.76
C GLN A 207 18.90 -17.50 30.09
N GLU A 208 18.46 -18.70 29.66
CA GLU A 208 19.31 -19.64 28.93
C GLU A 208 19.90 -19.05 27.64
N LEU A 209 19.12 -18.24 26.90
CA LEU A 209 19.59 -17.56 25.69
C LEU A 209 20.56 -16.43 25.98
N ILE A 210 20.39 -15.72 27.11
CA ILE A 210 21.33 -14.71 27.60
C ILE A 210 22.65 -15.37 27.98
N ASP A 211 22.59 -16.43 28.79
CA ASP A 211 23.76 -17.16 29.29
C ASP A 211 24.57 -17.79 28.12
N ALA A 212 23.88 -18.25 27.08
CA ALA A 212 24.49 -18.76 25.86
C ALA A 212 25.04 -17.66 24.92
N GLY A 213 24.82 -16.37 25.24
CA GLY A 213 25.21 -15.23 24.40
C GLY A 213 24.42 -15.11 23.08
N ALA A 214 23.34 -15.87 22.94
CA ALA A 214 22.45 -15.83 21.78
C ALA A 214 21.52 -14.60 21.82
N LEU A 215 21.18 -14.11 23.00
CA LEU A 215 20.41 -12.89 23.23
C LEU A 215 21.31 -11.89 23.99
N ARG A 216 21.66 -10.79 23.32
CA ARG A 216 22.59 -9.79 23.87
C ARG A 216 21.93 -8.47 24.24
N GLY A 217 20.68 -8.24 23.76
CA GLY A 217 20.01 -6.97 23.96
C GLY A 217 20.66 -5.79 23.20
N SER A 218 20.29 -4.60 23.60
CA SER A 218 20.80 -3.32 23.11
C SER A 218 21.54 -2.55 24.22
N GLU A 219 22.02 -1.34 23.93
CA GLU A 219 22.57 -0.42 24.97
C GLU A 219 21.53 -0.06 26.07
N LYS A 220 20.25 -0.23 25.78
CA LYS A 220 19.14 0.05 26.69
C LYS A 220 18.71 -1.19 27.52
N GLY A 221 19.32 -2.36 27.33
CA GLY A 221 18.94 -3.61 27.99
C GLY A 221 18.49 -4.69 27.02
N LEU A 222 17.56 -5.57 27.41
CA LEU A 222 17.05 -6.66 26.56
C LEU A 222 16.28 -6.14 25.35
N ASP A 223 15.57 -5.04 25.50
CA ASP A 223 14.86 -4.33 24.43
C ASP A 223 13.85 -5.22 23.66
N LEU A 224 13.10 -6.06 24.41
CA LEU A 224 12.16 -7.04 23.85
C LEU A 224 10.72 -6.59 24.02
N THR A 225 9.93 -6.70 22.94
CA THR A 225 8.47 -6.73 23.04
C THR A 225 7.96 -8.13 23.35
N GLU A 226 6.71 -8.27 23.78
CA GLU A 226 6.11 -9.59 24.06
C GLU A 226 6.06 -10.46 22.80
N ASP A 227 5.81 -9.89 21.63
CA ASP A 227 5.77 -10.62 20.35
C ASP A 227 7.15 -11.11 19.91
N MET A 228 8.19 -10.28 20.10
CA MET A 228 9.58 -10.70 19.89
C MET A 228 9.93 -11.86 20.80
N LEU A 229 9.59 -11.76 22.08
CA LEU A 229 9.83 -12.81 23.07
C LEU A 229 9.11 -14.11 22.69
N ARG A 230 7.82 -14.06 22.34
CA ARG A 230 7.04 -15.23 21.86
C ARG A 230 7.72 -15.88 20.66
N THR A 231 8.12 -15.09 19.68
CA THR A 231 8.80 -15.59 18.47
C THR A 231 10.10 -16.30 18.81
N ILE A 232 10.95 -15.68 19.62
CA ILE A 232 12.25 -16.25 20.03
C ILE A 232 12.06 -17.58 20.77
N ILE A 233 11.12 -17.66 21.72
CA ILE A 233 10.86 -18.88 22.49
C ILE A 233 10.28 -19.99 21.64
N ILE A 234 9.36 -19.68 20.69
CA ILE A 234 8.82 -20.65 19.75
C ILE A 234 9.95 -21.23 18.86
N CYS A 235 10.81 -20.38 18.31
CA CYS A 235 11.95 -20.80 17.51
C CYS A 235 12.91 -21.71 18.29
N LYS A 236 13.25 -21.33 19.53
CA LYS A 236 14.10 -22.14 20.41
C LYS A 236 13.50 -23.54 20.64
N ARG A 237 12.24 -23.61 21.05
CA ARG A 237 11.54 -24.88 21.29
C ARG A 237 11.42 -25.75 20.05
N TYR A 238 11.22 -25.13 18.88
CA TYR A 238 11.20 -25.85 17.59
C TYR A 238 12.56 -26.48 17.30
N ILE A 239 13.66 -25.72 17.42
CA ILE A 239 15.03 -26.24 17.19
C ILE A 239 15.34 -27.39 18.14
N GLU A 240 15.03 -27.24 19.42
CA GLU A 240 15.25 -28.31 20.43
C GLU A 240 14.43 -29.56 20.14
N SER A 241 13.25 -29.43 19.55
CA SER A 241 12.41 -30.57 19.14
C SER A 241 12.98 -31.37 17.97
N GLN A 242 13.77 -30.73 17.10
CA GLN A 242 14.42 -31.38 15.95
C GLN A 242 15.78 -32.04 16.33
N SER A 243 16.28 -31.79 17.53
CA SER A 243 17.57 -32.30 18.00
C SER A 243 17.46 -33.55 18.89
N LYS A 244 16.24 -34.05 19.04
CA LYS A 244 15.89 -35.29 19.73
C LYS A 244 15.57 -36.41 18.74
#